data_47995fbeb2d51b0f20b1c9b40a0b1d13
#
_entry.id   47995fbeb2d51b0f20b1c9b40a0b1d13
#
_cell.length_a   1.000
_cell.length_b   1.000
_cell.length_c   1.000
_cell.angle_alpha   90.00
_cell.angle_beta   90.00
_cell.angle_gamma   90.00
#
_symmetry.space_group_name_H-M   'P 1'
#
loop_
_entity.id
_entity.type
_entity.pdbx_description
1 polymer ?
#
loop_
_entity_poly.entity_id
_entity_poly.type
_entity_poly.pdbx_seq_one_letter_code
_entity_poly.pdbx_strand_id
1 'polypeptide(L)'
;MRKSFIMVTLLAGLALPGCVRAIKQSEVDTTLRSAGFSQEDARCLAARAARRLSVGQLRSLQRAAASLQQPVRETTIGEAIDAVRNNVDTSTIRILVQLGDECIRSRLQEKVQNVGEKPQ
;
A
#
# COMPACT_ATOMS: atom_id res chain seq x y z
N MET A 1 22.15 -24.77 -30.45
CA MET A 1 21.88 -24.87 -29.00
C MET A 1 22.51 -23.74 -28.16
N ARG A 2 23.63 -23.17 -28.55
CA ARG A 2 24.26 -22.06 -27.86
C ARG A 2 23.48 -20.73 -27.94
N LYS A 3 22.70 -20.54 -28.99
CA LYS A 3 21.88 -19.32 -29.17
C LYS A 3 20.68 -19.25 -28.23
N SER A 4 20.18 -20.38 -27.74
CA SER A 4 19.05 -20.42 -26.80
C SER A 4 19.44 -20.04 -25.39
N PHE A 5 20.70 -20.27 -25.00
CA PHE A 5 21.20 -19.91 -23.68
C PHE A 5 21.42 -18.40 -23.54
N ILE A 6 21.74 -17.71 -24.63
CA ILE A 6 21.98 -16.26 -24.63
C ILE A 6 20.64 -15.52 -24.49
N MET A 7 19.54 -16.06 -25.01
CA MET A 7 18.22 -15.45 -24.88
C MET A 7 17.66 -15.55 -23.45
N VAL A 8 17.96 -16.64 -22.75
CA VAL A 8 17.49 -16.81 -21.37
C VAL A 8 18.21 -15.87 -20.40
N THR A 9 19.48 -15.57 -20.67
CA THR A 9 20.25 -14.65 -19.82
C THR A 9 19.87 -13.19 -20.04
N LEU A 10 19.35 -12.82 -21.19
CA LEU A 10 18.87 -11.47 -21.49
C LEU A 10 17.52 -11.16 -20.79
N LEU A 11 16.69 -12.19 -20.59
CA LEU A 11 15.41 -12.04 -19.88
C LEU A 11 15.57 -11.86 -18.37
N ALA A 12 16.66 -12.38 -17.80
CA ALA A 12 16.95 -12.22 -16.37
C ALA A 12 17.44 -10.81 -16.00
N GLY A 13 17.91 -10.04 -16.97
CA GLY A 13 18.39 -8.66 -16.76
C GLY A 13 17.31 -7.59 -16.78
N LEU A 14 16.08 -7.95 -17.09
CA LEU A 14 14.96 -7.01 -17.21
C LEU A 14 14.10 -6.89 -15.95
N ALA A 15 14.55 -7.42 -14.81
CA ALA A 15 13.93 -7.16 -13.51
C ALA A 15 14.24 -5.71 -13.10
N LEU A 16 13.63 -4.76 -13.79
CA LEU A 16 13.76 -3.34 -13.51
C LEU A 16 13.14 -3.02 -12.12
N PRO A 17 13.75 -2.09 -11.36
CA PRO A 17 13.20 -1.65 -10.06
C PRO A 17 11.73 -1.24 -10.13
N GLY A 18 11.26 -0.78 -11.28
CA GLY A 18 9.86 -0.42 -11.53
C GLY A 18 8.88 -1.59 -11.43
N CYS A 19 9.30 -2.82 -11.76
CA CYS A 19 8.43 -4.00 -11.65
C CYS A 19 8.14 -4.34 -10.18
N VAL A 20 9.14 -4.24 -9.30
CA VAL A 20 8.97 -4.47 -7.86
C VAL A 20 7.99 -3.46 -7.26
N ARG A 21 8.08 -2.20 -7.66
CA ARG A 21 7.16 -1.14 -7.21
C ARG A 21 5.72 -1.43 -7.66
N ALA A 22 5.52 -1.83 -8.90
CA ALA A 22 4.21 -2.16 -9.44
C ALA A 22 3.57 -3.34 -8.70
N ILE A 23 4.34 -4.37 -8.38
CA ILE A 23 3.87 -5.53 -7.60
C ILE A 23 3.47 -5.11 -6.20
N LYS A 24 4.31 -4.34 -5.50
CA LYS A 24 4.00 -3.80 -4.17
C LYS A 24 2.70 -2.99 -4.18
N GLN A 25 2.55 -2.10 -5.14
CA GLN A 25 1.37 -1.25 -5.26
C GLN A 25 0.10 -2.08 -5.46
N SER A 26 0.14 -3.09 -6.33
CA SER A 26 -0.98 -3.98 -6.58
C SER A 26 -1.39 -4.78 -5.35
N GLU A 27 -0.44 -5.32 -4.61
CA GLU A 27 -0.70 -6.08 -3.38
C GLU A 27 -1.32 -5.21 -2.29
N VAL A 28 -0.79 -4.02 -2.08
CA VAL A 28 -1.32 -3.07 -1.09
C VAL A 28 -2.73 -2.63 -1.47
N ASP A 29 -2.96 -2.30 -2.74
CA ASP A 29 -4.28 -1.90 -3.23
C ASP A 29 -5.32 -2.99 -2.99
N THR A 30 -5.01 -4.23 -3.36
CA THR A 30 -5.90 -5.38 -3.15
C THR A 30 -6.20 -5.60 -1.66
N THR A 31 -5.18 -5.53 -0.81
CA THR A 31 -5.32 -5.69 0.64
C THR A 31 -6.21 -4.60 1.24
N LEU A 32 -6.01 -3.35 0.84
CA LEU A 32 -6.80 -2.23 1.33
C LEU A 32 -8.27 -2.32 0.91
N ARG A 33 -8.53 -2.71 -0.34
CA ARG A 33 -9.91 -2.93 -0.81
C ARG A 33 -10.59 -4.06 -0.03
N SER A 34 -9.88 -5.14 0.21
CA SER A 34 -10.37 -6.26 1.02
C SER A 34 -10.68 -5.84 2.45
N ALA A 35 -9.94 -4.87 2.98
CA ALA A 35 -10.16 -4.30 4.30
C ALA A 35 -11.34 -3.32 4.37
N GLY A 36 -11.92 -2.95 3.23
CA GLY A 36 -13.08 -2.06 3.16
C GLY A 36 -12.79 -0.62 2.75
N PHE A 37 -11.55 -0.31 2.36
CA PHE A 37 -11.22 1.00 1.82
C PHE A 37 -11.86 1.22 0.46
N SER A 38 -12.26 2.46 0.16
CA SER A 38 -12.76 2.82 -1.16
C SER A 38 -11.67 2.64 -2.22
N GLN A 39 -12.08 2.52 -3.48
CA GLN A 39 -11.14 2.39 -4.60
C GLN A 39 -10.16 3.57 -4.67
N GLU A 40 -10.64 4.79 -4.44
CA GLU A 40 -9.81 5.99 -4.46
C GLU A 40 -8.80 6.01 -3.32
N ASP A 41 -9.23 5.72 -2.10
CA ASP A 41 -8.38 5.70 -0.94
C ASP A 41 -7.34 4.57 -1.04
N ALA A 42 -7.75 3.38 -1.45
CA ALA A 42 -6.86 2.25 -1.66
C ALA A 42 -5.79 2.56 -2.71
N ARG A 43 -6.17 3.18 -3.82
CA ARG A 43 -5.25 3.56 -4.89
C ARG A 43 -4.25 4.61 -4.42
N CYS A 44 -4.70 5.64 -3.71
CA CYS A 44 -3.82 6.68 -3.17
C CYS A 44 -2.80 6.10 -2.19
N LEU A 45 -3.27 5.34 -1.20
CA LEU A 45 -2.42 4.73 -0.19
C LEU A 45 -1.45 3.73 -0.79
N ALA A 46 -1.90 2.88 -1.72
CA ALA A 46 -1.07 1.88 -2.37
C ALA A 46 0.06 2.51 -3.19
N ALA A 47 -0.24 3.54 -3.98
CA ALA A 47 0.76 4.24 -4.78
C ALA A 47 1.84 4.87 -3.90
N ARG A 48 1.46 5.52 -2.82
CA ARG A 48 2.40 6.17 -1.89
C ARG A 48 3.17 5.16 -1.06
N ALA A 49 2.51 4.13 -0.56
CA ALA A 49 3.14 3.06 0.21
C ALA A 49 4.21 2.32 -0.60
N ALA A 50 3.95 2.03 -1.87
CA ALA A 50 4.91 1.37 -2.75
C ALA A 50 6.20 2.18 -2.94
N ARG A 51 6.14 3.49 -2.83
CA ARG A 51 7.30 4.38 -2.95
C ARG A 51 8.06 4.55 -1.65
N ARG A 52 7.38 4.55 -0.51
CA ARG A 52 7.94 4.99 0.78
C ARG A 52 8.23 3.85 1.73
N LEU A 53 7.56 2.71 1.57
CA LEU A 53 7.78 1.54 2.42
C LEU A 53 8.73 0.55 1.76
N SER A 54 9.67 0.03 2.54
CA SER A 54 10.53 -1.07 2.11
C SER A 54 9.74 -2.39 2.09
N VAL A 55 10.30 -3.41 1.43
CA VAL A 55 9.73 -4.77 1.44
C VAL A 55 9.62 -5.30 2.87
N GLY A 56 10.63 -5.04 3.71
CA GLY A 56 10.61 -5.44 5.11
C GLY A 56 9.48 -4.78 5.90
N GLN A 57 9.24 -3.50 5.66
CA GLN A 57 8.14 -2.76 6.28
C GLN A 57 6.78 -3.28 5.84
N LEU A 58 6.60 -3.57 4.55
CA LEU A 58 5.38 -4.20 4.03
C LEU A 58 5.15 -5.57 4.64
N ARG A 59 6.20 -6.38 4.80
CA ARG A 59 6.09 -7.68 5.46
C ARG A 59 5.68 -7.56 6.92
N SER A 60 6.16 -6.55 7.63
CA SER A 60 5.72 -6.31 9.01
C SER A 60 4.23 -5.98 9.10
N LEU A 61 3.70 -5.23 8.14
CA LEU A 61 2.27 -4.96 8.04
C LEU A 61 1.47 -6.22 7.72
N GLN A 62 1.98 -7.07 6.83
CA GLN A 62 1.35 -8.36 6.54
C GLN A 62 1.30 -9.26 7.77
N ARG A 63 2.39 -9.29 8.58
CA ARG A 63 2.40 -10.02 9.84
C ARG A 63 1.39 -9.47 10.83
N ALA A 64 1.25 -8.14 10.92
CA ALA A 64 0.25 -7.51 11.76
C ALA A 64 -1.16 -7.95 11.35
N ALA A 65 -1.46 -7.91 10.05
CA ALA A 65 -2.74 -8.36 9.54
C ALA A 65 -2.99 -9.87 9.81
N ALA A 66 -1.97 -10.70 9.63
CA ALA A 66 -2.06 -12.14 9.87
C ALA A 66 -2.24 -12.48 11.35
N SER A 67 -1.80 -11.61 12.28
CA SER A 67 -1.97 -11.82 13.72
C SER A 67 -3.42 -11.57 14.18
N LEU A 68 -4.24 -10.94 13.36
CA LEU A 68 -5.66 -10.72 13.66
C LEU A 68 -6.42 -12.04 13.54
N GLN A 69 -7.26 -12.33 14.52
CA GLN A 69 -8.06 -13.55 14.52
C GLN A 69 -9.31 -13.45 13.63
N GLN A 70 -9.62 -12.24 13.17
CA GLN A 70 -10.80 -11.92 12.38
C GLN A 70 -10.36 -11.12 11.14
N PRO A 71 -11.19 -11.10 10.06
CA PRO A 71 -10.95 -10.20 8.94
C PRO A 71 -10.82 -8.75 9.44
N VAL A 72 -9.98 -7.97 8.76
CA VAL A 72 -9.70 -6.57 9.18
C VAL A 72 -10.98 -5.75 9.36
N ARG A 73 -12.00 -6.01 8.55
CA ARG A 73 -13.30 -5.32 8.63
C ARG A 73 -14.07 -5.58 9.93
N GLU A 74 -13.84 -6.73 10.55
CA GLU A 74 -14.52 -7.16 11.78
C GLU A 74 -13.66 -6.93 13.02
N THR A 75 -12.44 -6.43 12.83
CA THR A 75 -11.49 -6.18 13.89
C THR A 75 -11.82 -4.89 14.62
N THR A 76 -11.77 -4.91 15.94
CA THR A 76 -11.92 -3.69 16.74
C THR A 76 -10.68 -2.80 16.59
N ILE A 77 -10.83 -1.50 16.87
CA ILE A 77 -9.73 -0.55 16.83
C ILE A 77 -8.62 -0.95 17.81
N GLY A 78 -8.99 -1.44 19.01
CA GLY A 78 -8.02 -1.90 20.00
C GLY A 78 -7.18 -3.08 19.51
N GLU A 79 -7.82 -4.07 18.92
CA GLU A 79 -7.13 -5.24 18.33
C GLU A 79 -6.20 -4.83 17.18
N ALA A 80 -6.63 -3.91 16.34
CA ALA A 80 -5.83 -3.40 15.24
C ALA A 80 -4.59 -2.65 15.76
N ILE A 81 -4.75 -1.81 16.77
CA ILE A 81 -3.66 -1.08 17.42
C ILE A 81 -2.65 -2.06 18.02
N ASP A 82 -3.11 -3.08 18.74
CA ASP A 82 -2.24 -4.08 19.35
C ASP A 82 -1.48 -4.89 18.30
N ALA A 83 -2.14 -5.30 17.21
CA ALA A 83 -1.49 -6.01 16.10
C ALA A 83 -0.38 -5.15 15.48
N VAL A 84 -0.62 -3.87 15.26
CA VAL A 84 0.38 -2.94 14.72
C VAL A 84 1.54 -2.76 15.70
N ARG A 85 1.26 -2.50 16.98
CA ARG A 85 2.31 -2.34 17.99
C ARG A 85 3.23 -3.53 18.11
N ASN A 86 2.68 -4.74 18.02
CA ASN A 86 3.44 -5.96 18.23
C ASN A 86 4.28 -6.36 17.01
N ASN A 87 3.94 -5.89 15.82
CA ASN A 87 4.55 -6.34 14.57
C ASN A 87 5.25 -5.25 13.75
N VAL A 88 4.95 -3.99 14.02
CA VAL A 88 5.38 -2.86 13.19
C VAL A 88 6.21 -1.88 14.01
N ASP A 89 7.37 -1.49 13.49
CA ASP A 89 8.24 -0.51 14.14
C ASP A 89 7.69 0.92 14.07
N THR A 90 8.15 1.76 14.98
CA THR A 90 7.70 3.15 15.10
C THR A 90 7.93 3.97 13.84
N SER A 91 9.03 3.74 13.13
CA SER A 91 9.32 4.47 11.89
C SER A 91 8.32 4.15 10.80
N THR A 92 7.92 2.89 10.67
CA THR A 92 6.88 2.45 9.73
C THR A 92 5.53 3.05 10.08
N ILE A 93 5.16 3.06 11.37
CA ILE A 93 3.91 3.68 11.84
C ILE A 93 3.87 5.16 11.47
N ARG A 94 4.97 5.88 11.67
CA ARG A 94 5.07 7.29 11.30
C ARG A 94 4.82 7.51 9.81
N ILE A 95 5.41 6.68 8.96
CA ILE A 95 5.19 6.74 7.50
C ILE A 95 3.71 6.51 7.17
N LEU A 96 3.08 5.51 7.78
CA LEU A 96 1.67 5.20 7.55
C LEU A 96 0.75 6.36 7.92
N VAL A 97 1.01 7.02 9.04
CA VAL A 97 0.25 8.21 9.48
C VAL A 97 0.39 9.34 8.45
N GLN A 98 1.61 9.58 7.97
CA GLN A 98 1.85 10.59 6.93
C GLN A 98 1.13 10.26 5.62
N LEU A 99 1.16 9.00 5.19
CA LEU A 99 0.48 8.56 3.98
C LEU A 99 -1.04 8.75 4.09
N GLY A 100 -1.61 8.40 5.23
CA GLY A 100 -3.03 8.60 5.49
C GLY A 100 -3.42 10.07 5.46
N ASP A 101 -2.64 10.92 6.10
CA ASP A 101 -2.85 12.37 6.12
C ASP A 101 -2.78 12.97 4.72
N GLU A 102 -1.79 12.61 3.93
CA GLU A 102 -1.62 13.08 2.55
C GLU A 102 -2.80 12.67 1.65
N CYS A 103 -3.27 11.43 1.75
CA CYS A 103 -4.40 10.95 0.97
C CYS A 103 -5.71 11.62 1.36
N ILE A 104 -5.94 11.88 2.65
CA ILE A 104 -7.11 12.60 3.14
C ILE A 104 -7.09 14.04 2.63
N ARG A 105 -5.96 14.72 2.71
CA ARG A 105 -5.83 16.10 2.22
C ARG A 105 -6.08 16.20 0.72
N SER A 106 -5.53 15.28 -0.08
CA SER A 106 -5.76 15.23 -1.51
C SER A 106 -7.25 15.11 -1.85
N ARG A 107 -7.95 14.24 -1.14
CA ARG A 107 -9.39 14.05 -1.34
C ARG A 107 -10.20 15.28 -0.96
N LEU A 108 -9.84 15.96 0.13
CA LEU A 108 -10.52 17.19 0.55
C LEU A 108 -10.28 18.33 -0.44
N GLN A 109 -9.07 18.48 -0.96
CA GLN A 109 -8.76 19.49 -1.98
C GLN A 109 -9.54 19.23 -3.26
N GLU A 110 -9.63 18.00 -3.71
CA GLU A 110 -10.42 17.63 -4.88
C GLU A 110 -11.91 17.97 -4.71
N LYS A 111 -12.48 17.68 -3.54
CA LYS A 111 -13.85 18.04 -3.22
C LYS A 111 -14.08 19.55 -3.23
N VAL A 112 -13.16 20.31 -2.68
CA VAL A 112 -13.22 21.78 -2.65
C VAL A 112 -13.17 22.36 -4.07
N GLN A 113 -12.29 21.83 -4.92
CA GLN A 113 -12.20 22.24 -6.32
C GLN A 113 -13.48 21.93 -7.08
N ASN A 114 -14.04 20.75 -6.90
CA ASN A 114 -15.28 20.35 -7.56
C ASN A 114 -16.46 21.21 -7.12
N VAL A 115 -16.53 21.62 -5.87
CA VAL A 115 -17.57 22.55 -5.38
C VAL A 115 -17.39 23.94 -5.98
N GLY A 116 -16.13 24.39 -6.16
CA GLY A 116 -15.83 25.70 -6.78
C GLY A 116 -16.07 25.73 -8.28
N GLU A 117 -16.03 24.60 -8.97
CA GLU A 117 -16.19 24.49 -10.42
C GLU A 117 -17.63 24.31 -10.88
N LYS A 118 -18.58 24.05 -10.00
CA LYS A 118 -19.98 23.94 -10.40
C LYS A 118 -20.52 25.30 -10.79
N PRO A 119 -20.73 25.56 -12.09
CA PRO A 119 -21.51 26.76 -12.51
C PRO A 119 -22.92 26.62 -11.99
N GLN A 120 -23.36 27.61 -11.36
CA GLN A 120 -24.73 27.68 -10.91
C GLN A 120 -25.69 27.95 -12.07
#